data_4f4c137e361b91614d7b400789e1171d
#
_entry.id   4f4c137e361b91614d7b400789e1171d
#
_cell.length_a   1.000
_cell.length_b   1.000
_cell.length_c   1.000
_cell.angle_alpha   90.00
_cell.angle_beta   90.00
_cell.angle_gamma   90.00
#
_symmetry.space_group_name_H-M   'P 1'
#
loop_
_entity.id
_entity.type
_entity.pdbx_description
1 polymer ?
#
loop_
_entity_poly.entity_id
_entity_poly.type
_entity_poly.pdbx_seq_one_letter_code
_entity_poly.pdbx_strand_id
1 'polypeptide(L)'
;MASQTLYDKLWAAHLVKERDDGTALIYIDRQLLHEVTSPQAFEGLRLAGRKPWRLSANLATPDHNVPTTDREKGIDGIVDPVSRIQVETLGKNCDEFGILEFKIKDQRQGMVARRCPDIGPSNSTMFNGFGARAV
;
A
#
# COMPACT_ATOMS: atom_id res chain seq x y z
N MET A 1 -2.60 -30.98 17.03
CA MET A 1 -3.11 -29.67 16.57
C MET A 1 -3.57 -29.83 15.13
N ALA A 2 -4.76 -29.35 14.77
CA ALA A 2 -5.20 -29.35 13.38
C ALA A 2 -4.27 -28.48 12.52
N SER A 3 -3.98 -28.93 11.30
CA SER A 3 -3.19 -28.14 10.35
C SER A 3 -3.97 -26.90 9.96
N GLN A 4 -3.35 -25.74 10.06
CA GLN A 4 -3.91 -24.45 9.65
C GLN A 4 -3.32 -24.00 8.33
N THR A 5 -4.16 -23.44 7.45
CA THR A 5 -3.69 -22.75 6.23
C THR A 5 -3.00 -21.44 6.60
N LEU A 6 -2.28 -20.84 5.66
CA LEU A 6 -1.73 -19.49 5.85
C LEU A 6 -2.84 -18.46 6.12
N TYR A 7 -3.99 -18.61 5.42
CA TYR A 7 -5.16 -17.76 5.65
C TYR A 7 -5.65 -17.87 7.10
N ASP A 8 -5.81 -19.07 7.65
CA ASP A 8 -6.28 -19.26 9.02
C ASP A 8 -5.33 -18.60 10.04
N LYS A 9 -4.04 -18.72 9.81
CA LYS A 9 -3.01 -18.11 10.67
C LYS A 9 -3.05 -16.59 10.64
N LEU A 10 -3.16 -16.01 9.43
CA LEU A 10 -3.26 -14.55 9.26
C LEU A 10 -4.57 -14.04 9.85
N TRP A 11 -5.67 -14.72 9.58
CA TRP A 11 -6.97 -14.38 10.13
C TRP A 11 -6.92 -14.34 11.67
N ALA A 12 -6.48 -15.43 12.29
CA ALA A 12 -6.40 -15.54 13.74
C ALA A 12 -5.47 -14.50 14.37
N ALA A 13 -4.38 -14.14 13.68
CA ALA A 13 -3.42 -13.14 14.16
C ALA A 13 -3.96 -11.69 14.10
N HIS A 14 -4.92 -11.41 13.20
CA HIS A 14 -5.44 -10.06 12.98
C HIS A 14 -6.88 -9.87 13.47
N LEU A 15 -7.58 -10.96 13.81
CA LEU A 15 -8.95 -10.90 14.28
C LEU A 15 -9.01 -10.24 15.66
N VAL A 16 -9.74 -9.12 15.75
CA VAL A 16 -10.00 -8.42 17.01
C VAL A 16 -11.33 -8.87 17.60
N LYS A 17 -12.37 -8.97 16.77
CA LYS A 17 -13.71 -9.36 17.20
C LYS A 17 -14.54 -9.84 16.02
N GLU A 18 -15.21 -10.97 16.18
CA GLU A 18 -16.32 -11.36 15.34
C GLU A 18 -17.63 -10.80 15.90
N ARG A 19 -18.54 -10.43 15.01
CA ARG A 19 -19.88 -9.95 15.34
C ARG A 19 -20.91 -11.04 15.04
N ASP A 20 -22.08 -10.91 15.68
CA ASP A 20 -23.17 -11.88 15.53
C ASP A 20 -23.76 -11.90 14.10
N ASP A 21 -23.54 -10.85 13.31
CA ASP A 21 -23.94 -10.75 11.91
C ASP A 21 -22.97 -11.42 10.92
N GLY A 22 -21.91 -12.06 11.43
CA GLY A 22 -20.88 -12.70 10.62
C GLY A 22 -19.80 -11.75 10.09
N THR A 23 -19.86 -10.46 10.43
CA THR A 23 -18.77 -9.54 10.12
C THR A 23 -17.65 -9.63 11.16
N ALA A 24 -16.44 -9.23 10.78
CA ALA A 24 -15.29 -9.25 11.67
C ALA A 24 -14.58 -7.91 11.70
N LEU A 25 -14.13 -7.51 12.88
CA LEU A 25 -13.19 -6.42 13.06
C LEU A 25 -11.79 -7.01 13.05
N ILE A 26 -10.96 -6.58 12.10
CA ILE A 26 -9.58 -7.02 11.98
C ILE A 26 -8.62 -5.83 12.17
N TYR A 27 -7.47 -6.10 12.77
CA TYR A 27 -6.40 -5.12 12.92
C TYR A 27 -5.51 -5.13 11.66
N ILE A 28 -5.33 -3.98 11.04
CA ILE A 28 -4.42 -3.82 9.90
C ILE A 28 -3.08 -3.32 10.42
N ASP A 29 -2.07 -4.17 10.40
CA ASP A 29 -0.74 -3.88 10.92
C ASP A 29 0.23 -3.31 9.88
N ARG A 30 -0.05 -3.49 8.57
CA ARG A 30 0.72 -2.94 7.46
C ARG A 30 -0.16 -2.52 6.29
N GLN A 31 0.27 -1.48 5.60
CA GLN A 31 -0.35 -0.99 4.38
C GLN A 31 0.71 -0.72 3.32
N LEU A 32 0.47 -1.23 2.11
CA LEU A 32 1.25 -0.89 0.93
C LEU A 32 0.46 0.10 0.08
N LEU A 33 1.14 1.14 -0.37
CA LEU A 33 0.57 2.21 -1.18
C LEU A 33 1.25 2.23 -2.55
N HIS A 34 0.46 2.47 -3.57
CA HIS A 34 0.95 2.71 -4.92
C HIS A 34 0.29 3.92 -5.56
N GLU A 35 0.78 4.35 -6.71
CA GLU A 35 0.44 5.63 -7.35
C GLU A 35 -1.00 5.73 -7.87
N VAL A 36 -1.66 4.62 -8.19
CA VAL A 36 -2.95 4.65 -8.89
C VAL A 36 -4.11 4.99 -7.97
N THR A 37 -4.20 4.35 -6.81
CA THR A 37 -5.36 4.48 -5.91
C THR A 37 -5.10 5.32 -4.66
N SER A 38 -3.83 5.54 -4.29
CA SER A 38 -3.48 6.31 -3.09
C SER A 38 -3.84 7.81 -3.15
N PRO A 39 -3.89 8.50 -4.30
CA PRO A 39 -4.21 9.92 -4.33
C PRO A 39 -5.53 10.27 -3.65
N GLN A 40 -6.57 9.46 -3.86
CA GLN A 40 -7.88 9.66 -3.24
C GLN A 40 -7.86 9.49 -1.72
N ALA A 41 -7.06 8.52 -1.23
CA ALA A 41 -6.89 8.30 0.20
C ALA A 41 -6.18 9.49 0.87
N PHE A 42 -5.13 10.01 0.26
CA PHE A 42 -4.42 11.19 0.75
C PHE A 42 -5.30 12.44 0.72
N GLU A 43 -6.09 12.62 -0.32
CA GLU A 43 -7.06 13.71 -0.39
C GLU A 43 -8.09 13.61 0.74
N GLY A 44 -8.63 12.42 0.98
CA GLY A 44 -9.54 12.18 2.10
C GLY A 44 -8.92 12.52 3.46
N LEU A 45 -7.65 12.20 3.67
CA LEU A 45 -6.92 12.58 4.89
C LEU A 45 -6.79 14.10 5.03
N ARG A 46 -6.44 14.81 3.94
CA ARG A 46 -6.35 16.29 3.94
C ARG A 46 -7.68 16.94 4.29
N LEU A 47 -8.75 16.53 3.60
CA LEU A 47 -10.09 17.08 3.82
C LEU A 47 -10.59 16.83 5.25
N ALA A 48 -10.25 15.69 5.83
CA ALA A 48 -10.61 15.35 7.21
C ALA A 48 -9.66 15.95 8.26
N GLY A 49 -8.57 16.63 7.86
CA GLY A 49 -7.54 17.12 8.77
C GLY A 49 -6.82 16.02 9.56
N ARG A 50 -6.74 14.81 8.99
CA ARG A 50 -6.17 13.63 9.65
C ARG A 50 -4.80 13.27 9.09
N LYS A 51 -4.02 12.55 9.91
CA LYS A 51 -2.74 11.97 9.52
C LYS A 51 -2.79 10.45 9.65
N PRO A 52 -1.95 9.71 8.91
CA PRO A 52 -1.82 8.28 9.09
C PRO A 52 -1.45 7.93 10.54
N TRP A 53 -2.12 6.94 11.11
CA TRP A 53 -1.95 6.55 12.51
C TRP A 53 -0.53 6.06 12.84
N ARG A 54 -0.01 5.14 12.02
CA ARG A 54 1.31 4.53 12.23
C ARG A 54 2.13 4.66 10.95
N LEU A 55 2.98 5.68 10.88
CA LEU A 55 3.81 5.93 9.71
C LEU A 55 4.71 4.74 9.37
N SER A 56 5.28 4.08 10.39
CA SER A 56 6.16 2.90 10.21
C SER A 56 5.46 1.65 9.65
N ALA A 57 4.14 1.62 9.69
CA ALA A 57 3.34 0.53 9.12
C ALA A 57 2.95 0.78 7.65
N ASN A 58 3.19 1.99 7.14
CA ASN A 58 2.88 2.36 5.77
C ASN A 58 4.15 2.39 4.93
N LEU A 59 4.11 1.72 3.79
CA LEU A 59 5.18 1.72 2.80
C LEU A 59 4.58 2.05 1.44
N ALA A 60 5.25 2.90 0.69
CA ALA A 60 4.83 3.27 -0.65
C ALA A 60 5.86 2.82 -1.69
N THR A 61 5.37 2.43 -2.86
CA THR A 61 6.22 2.15 -4.02
C THR A 61 5.40 2.32 -5.29
N PRO A 62 5.90 3.02 -6.31
CA PRO A 62 5.25 3.01 -7.62
C PRO A 62 5.47 1.64 -8.26
N ASP A 63 4.43 1.04 -8.82
CA ASP A 63 4.50 -0.29 -9.44
C ASP A 63 3.68 -0.46 -10.72
N HIS A 64 2.60 0.30 -10.92
CA HIS A 64 1.72 0.18 -12.09
C HIS A 64 2.18 1.04 -13.27
N ASN A 65 2.60 2.26 -13.00
CA ASN A 65 2.94 3.27 -14.02
C ASN A 65 4.44 3.49 -14.16
N VAL A 66 5.22 2.43 -13.93
CA VAL A 66 6.67 2.47 -14.07
C VAL A 66 7.13 1.63 -15.26
N PRO A 67 8.14 2.09 -16.01
CA PRO A 67 8.66 1.33 -17.15
C PRO A 67 9.36 0.05 -16.66
N THR A 68 9.27 -1.00 -17.48
CA THR A 68 9.99 -2.27 -17.26
C THR A 68 11.40 -2.25 -17.85
N THR A 69 11.65 -1.33 -18.78
CA THR A 69 12.95 -1.11 -19.45
C THR A 69 13.46 0.28 -19.12
N ASP A 70 14.74 0.52 -19.30
CA ASP A 70 15.38 1.85 -19.10
C ASP A 70 15.09 2.48 -17.73
N ARG A 71 15.00 1.66 -16.71
CA ARG A 71 14.62 2.09 -15.35
C ARG A 71 15.59 3.07 -14.71
N GLU A 72 16.83 3.08 -15.18
CA GLU A 72 17.86 4.04 -14.79
C GLU A 72 17.49 5.48 -15.11
N LYS A 73 16.60 5.71 -16.09
CA LYS A 73 16.03 7.03 -16.39
C LYS A 73 15.07 7.55 -15.30
N GLY A 74 14.56 6.63 -14.45
CA GLY A 74 13.62 6.99 -13.38
C GLY A 74 12.32 7.56 -13.93
N ILE A 75 11.83 8.66 -13.34
CA ILE A 75 10.58 9.32 -13.75
C ILE A 75 10.67 9.83 -15.20
N ASP A 76 11.84 10.25 -15.66
CA ASP A 76 12.02 10.72 -17.04
C ASP A 76 11.84 9.61 -18.08
N GLY A 77 11.98 8.36 -17.68
CA GLY A 77 11.67 7.20 -18.52
C GLY A 77 10.19 6.92 -18.71
N ILE A 78 9.30 7.58 -17.96
CA ILE A 78 7.84 7.41 -18.10
C ILE A 78 7.36 8.30 -19.25
N VAL A 79 7.00 7.68 -20.36
CA VAL A 79 6.58 8.38 -21.58
C VAL A 79 5.18 8.95 -21.46
N ASP A 80 4.25 8.19 -20.86
CA ASP A 80 2.87 8.65 -20.69
C ASP A 80 2.77 9.75 -19.62
N PRO A 81 2.23 10.95 -19.98
CA PRO A 81 2.16 12.07 -19.04
C PRO A 81 1.28 11.80 -17.81
N VAL A 82 0.19 11.04 -17.98
CA VAL A 82 -0.73 10.72 -16.87
C VAL A 82 -0.03 9.80 -15.86
N SER A 83 0.63 8.76 -16.35
CA SER A 83 1.43 7.86 -15.54
C SER A 83 2.54 8.60 -14.78
N ARG A 84 3.23 9.54 -15.44
CA ARG A 84 4.24 10.38 -14.81
C ARG A 84 3.66 11.20 -13.65
N ILE A 85 2.54 11.90 -13.88
CA ILE A 85 1.86 12.70 -12.86
C ILE A 85 1.46 11.84 -11.67
N GLN A 86 0.96 10.62 -11.89
CA GLN A 86 0.56 9.72 -10.81
C GLN A 86 1.75 9.33 -9.93
N VAL A 87 2.88 8.97 -10.52
CA VAL A 87 4.10 8.62 -9.79
C VAL A 87 4.65 9.83 -9.02
N GLU A 88 4.70 11.01 -9.64
CA GLU A 88 5.11 12.23 -8.95
C GLU A 88 4.17 12.60 -7.79
N THR A 89 2.87 12.39 -7.98
CA THR A 89 1.87 12.66 -6.94
C THR A 89 2.04 11.73 -5.75
N LEU A 90 2.36 10.45 -5.99
CA LEU A 90 2.69 9.53 -4.91
C LEU A 90 3.87 10.07 -4.08
N GLY A 91 4.96 10.47 -4.74
CA GLY A 91 6.12 11.03 -4.05
C GLY A 91 5.79 12.26 -3.22
N LYS A 92 5.05 13.23 -3.79
CA LYS A 92 4.61 14.44 -3.08
C LYS A 92 3.75 14.11 -1.85
N ASN A 93 2.83 13.16 -1.99
CA ASN A 93 1.97 12.71 -0.90
C ASN A 93 2.78 12.02 0.20
N CYS A 94 3.73 11.17 -0.17
CA CYS A 94 4.59 10.49 0.79
C CYS A 94 5.47 11.47 1.57
N ASP A 95 6.03 12.46 0.89
CA ASP A 95 6.84 13.51 1.52
C ASP A 95 6.00 14.36 2.48
N GLU A 96 4.77 14.74 2.09
CA GLU A 96 3.84 15.51 2.92
C GLU A 96 3.41 14.78 4.19
N PHE A 97 3.07 13.50 4.06
CA PHE A 97 2.55 12.71 5.18
C PHE A 97 3.64 11.94 5.96
N GLY A 98 4.89 12.02 5.53
CA GLY A 98 6.02 11.36 6.18
C GLY A 98 6.05 9.85 5.99
N ILE A 99 5.51 9.33 4.88
CA ILE A 99 5.47 7.91 4.56
C ILE A 99 6.73 7.52 3.79
N LEU A 100 7.36 6.41 4.17
CA LEU A 100 8.53 5.88 3.46
C LEU A 100 8.13 5.39 2.07
N GLU A 101 8.76 5.96 1.05
CA GLU A 101 8.59 5.56 -0.35
C GLU A 101 9.86 4.91 -0.89
N PHE A 102 9.69 3.78 -1.58
CA PHE A 102 10.73 3.16 -2.41
C PHE A 102 10.54 3.61 -3.86
N LYS A 103 11.22 4.70 -4.22
CA LYS A 103 11.13 5.35 -5.54
C LYS A 103 11.65 4.44 -6.66
N ILE A 104 11.41 4.78 -7.93
CA ILE A 104 11.75 3.95 -9.10
C ILE A 104 13.21 3.46 -9.10
N LYS A 105 14.16 4.30 -8.67
CA LYS A 105 15.59 3.96 -8.61
C LYS A 105 16.02 3.25 -7.33
N ASP A 106 15.11 3.09 -6.35
CA ASP A 106 15.42 2.36 -5.12
C ASP A 106 15.51 0.86 -5.43
N GLN A 107 16.55 0.20 -4.96
CA GLN A 107 16.73 -1.26 -5.14
C GLN A 107 15.59 -2.09 -4.53
N ARG A 108 14.86 -1.52 -3.59
CA ARG A 108 13.72 -2.15 -2.91
C ARG A 108 12.40 -1.93 -3.63
N GLN A 109 12.38 -1.07 -4.66
CA GLN A 109 11.18 -0.76 -5.43
C GLN A 109 10.61 -2.04 -6.06
N GLY A 110 9.29 -2.23 -5.98
CA GLY A 110 8.61 -3.44 -6.45
C GLY A 110 8.94 -4.71 -5.65
N MET A 111 9.90 -4.67 -4.73
CA MET A 111 10.27 -5.81 -3.88
C MET A 111 9.54 -5.84 -2.55
N VAL A 112 8.68 -4.89 -2.29
CA VAL A 112 7.90 -4.83 -1.04
C VAL A 112 7.05 -6.08 -0.88
N ALA A 113 6.45 -6.56 -1.97
CA ALA A 113 5.71 -7.81 -1.99
C ALA A 113 6.56 -9.06 -1.71
N ARG A 114 7.87 -9.02 -2.02
CA ARG A 114 8.79 -10.13 -1.75
C ARG A 114 9.38 -10.13 -0.35
N ARG A 115 9.47 -8.97 0.29
CA ARG A 115 10.04 -8.83 1.64
C ARG A 115 9.00 -8.88 2.75
N CYS A 116 7.74 -8.82 2.41
CA CYS A 116 6.65 -9.04 3.34
C CYS A 116 6.02 -10.40 3.00
N PRO A 117 6.54 -11.51 3.52
CA PRO A 117 6.01 -12.86 3.25
C PRO A 117 4.56 -13.01 3.71
N ASP A 118 4.10 -12.13 4.58
CA ASP A 118 2.73 -12.07 5.07
C ASP A 118 1.76 -11.34 4.12
N ILE A 119 2.29 -10.76 3.04
CA ILE A 119 1.50 -10.06 2.04
C ILE A 119 1.66 -10.83 0.74
N GLY A 120 0.64 -11.57 0.35
CA GLY A 120 0.64 -12.38 -0.87
C GLY A 120 0.96 -11.55 -2.13
N PRO A 121 1.52 -12.19 -3.16
CA PRO A 121 2.19 -11.53 -4.29
C PRO A 121 1.29 -10.72 -5.23
N SER A 122 0.04 -10.51 -4.95
CA SER A 122 -0.85 -9.98 -5.97
C SER A 122 -1.81 -8.89 -5.54
N ASN A 123 -1.69 -8.26 -4.38
CA ASN A 123 -2.83 -7.38 -4.09
C ASN A 123 -2.56 -6.16 -3.22
N SER A 124 -1.89 -5.16 -3.79
CA SER A 124 -2.15 -3.76 -3.45
C SER A 124 -3.67 -3.44 -3.50
N THR A 125 -4.42 -4.07 -4.39
CA THR A 125 -5.87 -3.90 -4.53
C THR A 125 -6.67 -4.51 -3.37
N MET A 126 -6.27 -5.62 -2.81
CA MET A 126 -6.92 -6.19 -1.63
C MET A 126 -6.65 -5.36 -0.37
N PHE A 127 -5.44 -4.85 -0.20
CA PHE A 127 -5.11 -3.99 0.94
C PHE A 127 -5.84 -2.65 0.90
N ASN A 128 -6.03 -2.06 -0.27
CA ASN A 128 -6.82 -0.84 -0.42
C ASN A 128 -8.31 -1.08 -0.13
N GLY A 129 -8.84 -2.27 -0.40
CA GLY A 129 -10.20 -2.66 -0.05
C GLY A 129 -10.43 -2.80 1.46
N PHE A 130 -9.44 -3.26 2.20
CA PHE A 130 -9.51 -3.38 3.67
C PHE A 130 -9.25 -2.04 4.38
N GLY A 131 -8.32 -1.22 3.89
CA GLY A 131 -7.99 0.08 4.48
C GLY A 131 -9.14 1.10 4.39
N ALA A 132 -9.99 1.01 3.36
CA ALA A 132 -11.10 1.93 3.16
C ALA A 132 -12.31 1.68 4.10
N ARG A 133 -12.33 0.58 4.81
CA ARG A 133 -13.41 0.22 5.75
C ARG A 133 -13.01 0.26 7.23
N ALA A 134 -11.75 0.56 7.53
CA ALA A 134 -11.24 0.71 8.90
C ALA A 134 -11.32 2.18 9.35
N VAL A 135 -12.50 2.76 9.33
CA VAL A 135 -12.80 4.05 9.97
C VAL A 135 -13.92 3.85 10.97
#